data_6efe0520b90912e10c8a0cc0ada7320b
#
_entry.id   6efe0520b90912e10c8a0cc0ada7320b
#
_cell.length_a   1.000
_cell.length_b   1.000
_cell.length_c   1.000
_cell.angle_alpha   90.00
_cell.angle_beta   90.00
_cell.angle_gamma   90.00
#
_symmetry.space_group_name_H-M   'P 1'
#
loop_
_entity.id
_entity.type
_entity.pdbx_description
1 polymer ?
#
loop_
_entity_poly.entity_id
_entity_poly.type
_entity_poly.pdbx_seq_one_letter_code
_entity_poly.pdbx_strand_id
1 'polypeptide(L)' 'TKRLAAAADMLESGKHRVNEVCYAVGFNSPSYFAKCFKKAYGVLPAEWAKDKTASGKDAE' A
#
# COMPACT_ATOMS: atom_id res chain seq x y z
N THR A 1 -0.86 -11.61 3.10
CA THR A 1 -0.13 -12.23 4.16
C THR A 1 1.24 -11.57 4.27
N LYS A 2 2.34 -12.33 4.24
CA LYS A 2 3.64 -11.70 4.42
C LYS A 2 3.93 -10.62 3.37
N ARG A 3 3.56 -10.89 2.13
CA ARG A 3 3.78 -9.91 1.07
C ARG A 3 2.95 -8.66 1.31
N LEU A 4 1.72 -8.85 1.71
CA LEU A 4 0.84 -7.71 1.94
C LEU A 4 1.28 -6.93 3.17
N ALA A 5 1.78 -7.60 4.19
CA ALA A 5 2.28 -6.90 5.36
C ALA A 5 3.48 -6.05 5.01
N ALA A 6 4.38 -6.58 4.21
CA ALA A 6 5.54 -5.82 3.75
C ALA A 6 5.09 -4.63 2.91
N ALA A 7 4.08 -4.85 2.06
CA ALA A 7 3.56 -3.78 1.24
C ALA A 7 2.97 -2.68 2.09
N ALA A 8 2.24 -3.03 3.13
CA ALA A 8 1.64 -2.04 4.01
C ALA A 8 2.72 -1.19 4.67
N ASP A 9 3.79 -1.83 5.13
CA ASP A 9 4.89 -1.10 5.75
C ASP A 9 5.53 -0.13 4.76
N MET A 10 5.75 -0.57 3.54
CA MET A 10 6.37 0.28 2.54
C MET A 10 5.47 1.45 2.18
N LEU A 11 4.18 1.20 2.10
CA LEU A 11 3.24 2.27 1.81
C LEU A 11 3.15 3.27 2.95
N GLU A 12 3.21 2.79 4.18
CA GLU A 12 3.15 3.68 5.33
C GLU A 12 4.35 4.60 5.40
N SER A 13 5.49 4.14 4.91
CA SER A 13 6.69 4.95 4.96
C SER A 13 6.59 6.18 4.06
N GLY A 14 5.74 6.12 3.06
CA GLY A 14 5.57 7.23 2.14
C GLY A 14 6.70 7.40 1.14
N LYS A 15 7.64 6.48 1.14
CA LYS A 15 8.80 6.58 0.25
C LYS A 15 8.62 5.85 -1.06
N HIS A 16 7.55 5.08 -1.18
CA HIS A 16 7.33 4.24 -2.35
C HIS A 16 5.94 4.46 -2.91
N ARG A 17 5.84 4.33 -4.22
CA ARG A 17 4.55 4.40 -4.87
C ARG A 17 3.90 3.03 -4.86
N VAL A 18 2.57 3.01 -5.03
CA VAL A 18 1.83 1.75 -5.03
C VAL A 18 2.41 0.77 -6.04
N ASN A 19 2.70 1.25 -7.26
CA ASN A 19 3.25 0.37 -8.28
C ASN A 19 4.60 -0.19 -7.88
N GLU A 20 5.42 0.63 -7.29
CA GLU A 20 6.74 0.18 -6.82
C GLU A 20 6.59 -0.89 -5.76
N VAL A 21 5.69 -0.65 -4.81
CA VAL A 21 5.46 -1.61 -3.75
C VAL A 21 4.94 -2.93 -4.32
N CYS A 22 4.02 -2.82 -5.27
CA CYS A 22 3.45 -3.99 -5.91
C CYS A 22 4.55 -4.93 -6.44
N TYR A 23 5.45 -4.38 -7.22
CA TYR A 23 6.50 -5.20 -7.81
C TYR A 23 7.57 -5.59 -6.80
N ALA A 24 7.84 -4.70 -5.87
CA ALA A 24 8.87 -4.98 -4.86
C ALA A 24 8.50 -6.19 -3.99
N VAL A 25 7.21 -6.35 -3.70
CA VAL A 25 6.79 -7.47 -2.86
C VAL A 25 6.43 -8.71 -3.66
N GLY A 26 6.64 -8.67 -4.98
CA GLY A 26 6.52 -9.87 -5.78
C GLY A 26 5.22 -10.03 -6.56
N PHE A 27 4.40 -9.01 -6.63
CA PHE A 27 3.21 -9.06 -7.45
C PHE A 27 3.54 -8.62 -8.87
N ASN A 28 2.83 -9.21 -9.83
CA ASN A 28 3.05 -8.87 -11.25
C ASN A 28 2.02 -7.91 -11.78
N SER A 29 0.93 -7.73 -11.06
CA SER A 29 -0.18 -6.92 -11.55
C SER A 29 -0.66 -5.98 -10.46
N PRO A 30 -0.59 -4.68 -10.69
CA PRO A 30 -1.11 -3.72 -9.70
C PRO A 30 -2.60 -3.92 -9.41
N SER A 31 -3.37 -4.33 -10.43
CA SER A 31 -4.79 -4.58 -10.23
C SER A 31 -5.02 -5.74 -9.27
N TYR A 32 -4.29 -6.82 -9.48
CA TYR A 32 -4.42 -7.97 -8.61
C TYR A 32 -3.93 -7.65 -7.20
N PHE A 33 -2.82 -6.92 -7.13
CA PHE A 33 -2.28 -6.50 -5.86
C PHE A 33 -3.30 -5.67 -5.09
N ALA A 34 -3.94 -4.74 -5.77
CA ALA A 34 -4.94 -3.89 -5.12
C ALA A 34 -6.11 -4.71 -4.59
N LYS A 35 -6.54 -5.71 -5.35
CA LYS A 35 -7.63 -6.58 -4.91
C LYS A 35 -7.26 -7.33 -3.65
N CYS A 36 -6.07 -7.92 -3.64
CA CYS A 36 -5.61 -8.68 -2.49
C CYS A 36 -5.44 -7.79 -1.28
N PHE A 37 -4.88 -6.60 -1.49
CA PHE A 37 -4.66 -5.68 -0.40
C PHE A 37 -5.98 -5.23 0.21
N LYS A 38 -6.93 -4.88 -0.64
CA LYS A 38 -8.22 -4.44 -0.14
C LYS A 38 -8.92 -5.55 0.64
N LYS A 39 -8.79 -6.78 0.16
CA LYS A 39 -9.42 -7.90 0.83
C LYS A 39 -8.80 -8.13 2.22
N ALA A 40 -7.50 -7.92 2.32
CA ALA A 40 -6.80 -8.16 3.57
C ALA A 40 -6.92 -6.99 4.54
N TYR A 41 -6.92 -5.77 4.04
CA TYR A 41 -6.84 -4.58 4.88
C TYR A 41 -8.10 -3.72 4.84
N GLY A 42 -9.03 -4.04 3.94
CA GLY A 42 -10.29 -3.31 3.88
C GLY A 42 -10.25 -2.04 3.07
N VAL A 43 -9.10 -1.62 2.61
CA VAL A 43 -8.96 -0.42 1.78
C VAL A 43 -7.95 -0.69 0.68
N LEU A 44 -8.01 0.11 -0.38
CA LEU A 44 -7.07 -0.01 -1.47
C LEU A 44 -5.68 0.44 -1.02
N PRO A 45 -4.63 -0.11 -1.63
CA PRO A 45 -3.27 0.30 -1.24
C PRO A 45 -3.03 1.79 -1.44
N ALA A 46 -3.62 2.39 -2.45
CA ALA A 46 -3.47 3.82 -2.67
C ALA A 46 -4.10 4.61 -1.54
N GLU A 47 -5.24 4.14 -1.06
CA GLU A 47 -5.92 4.80 0.04
C GLU A 47 -5.18 4.57 1.34
N TRP A 48 -4.60 3.40 1.50
CA TRP A 48 -3.80 3.10 2.68
C TRP A 48 -2.60 4.05 2.76
N ALA A 49 -1.90 4.21 1.64
CA ALA A 49 -0.75 5.09 1.60
C ALA A 49 -1.15 6.53 1.85
N LYS A 50 -2.24 6.95 1.23
CA LYS A 50 -2.72 8.31 1.39
C LYS A 50 -3.13 8.59 2.82
N ASP A 51 -3.84 7.64 3.40
CA ASP A 51 -4.33 7.80 4.76
C ASP A 51 -3.18 7.87 5.76
N LYS A 52 -2.20 7.00 5.59
CA LYS A 52 -1.10 6.95 6.54
C LYS A 52 -0.11 8.09 6.37
N THR A 53 0.23 8.42 5.12
CA THR A 53 1.20 9.48 4.88
C THR A 53 0.57 10.86 4.96
N ALA A 54 -0.58 11.02 4.36
CA ALA A 54 -1.22 12.33 4.32
C ALA A 54 -1.72 12.75 5.68
N SER A 55 -2.00 11.78 6.51
CA SER A 55 -2.51 12.07 7.84
C SER A 55 -1.60 13.03 8.61
N GLY A 56 -0.31 12.77 8.53
CA GLY A 56 0.63 13.63 9.23
C GLY A 56 0.68 15.02 8.66
N LYS A 57 0.52 15.13 7.36
CA LYS A 57 0.57 16.44 6.72
C LYS A 57 -0.72 17.21 6.95
N ASP A 58 -1.80 16.51 6.84
CA ASP A 58 -3.10 17.16 6.96
C ASP A 58 -3.36 17.62 8.37
N ALA A 59 -2.62 17.07 9.29
CA ALA A 59 -2.81 17.46 10.66
C ALA A 59 -2.56 18.94 10.87
N GLU A 60 -1.80 19.50 9.97
CA GLU A 60 -1.57 20.93 10.10
C GLU A 60 -2.65 21.74 9.43
#